data_a0e5e6106ab39f848d10fa2e2b10c167
#
_entry.id   a0e5e6106ab39f848d10fa2e2b10c167
#
_cell.length_a   1.000
_cell.length_b   1.000
_cell.length_c   1.000
_cell.angle_alpha   90.00
_cell.angle_beta   90.00
_cell.angle_gamma   90.00
#
_symmetry.space_group_name_H-M   'P 1'
#
loop_
_entity.id
_entity.type
_entity.pdbx_description
1 polymer ?
#
loop_
_entity_poly.entity_id
_entity_poly.type
_entity_poly.pdbx_seq_one_letter_code
_entity_poly.pdbx_strand_id
1 'polypeptide(L)'
;MRIAFVFNPFTYKVHEENLRVVQRYFGLFPPLSMSWVASIARKAGHEVILIDARTLRLTMPEVAEALRKFRPDVIGAMMSTYMFPETLGWLRYLRGELHASGIKCRVLVGGYNLRVYPKESVSHPEIDFGCVEQAYYTVPALLAALERGETDLSGVPG
;
A
#
# COMPACT_ATOMS: atom_id res chain seq x y z
N MET A 1 0.43 16.43 3.59
CA MET A 1 -0.46 15.27 3.88
C MET A 1 0.25 14.24 4.75
N ARG A 2 -0.50 13.34 5.39
CA ARG A 2 0.00 12.20 6.18
C ARG A 2 -0.20 10.92 5.40
N ILE A 3 0.88 10.21 5.11
CA ILE A 3 0.86 9.05 4.21
C ILE A 3 1.43 7.84 4.94
N ALA A 4 0.66 6.76 4.98
CA ALA A 4 1.09 5.50 5.56
C ALA A 4 1.28 4.45 4.46
N PHE A 5 2.51 4.01 4.25
CA PHE A 5 2.76 2.83 3.42
C PHE A 5 2.68 1.57 4.28
N VAL A 6 1.88 0.61 3.84
CA VAL A 6 1.68 -0.66 4.54
C VAL A 6 2.12 -1.82 3.65
N PHE A 7 3.13 -2.55 4.11
CA PHE A 7 3.57 -3.78 3.48
C PHE A 7 3.00 -4.95 4.28
N ASN A 8 1.88 -5.51 3.80
CA ASN A 8 1.20 -6.59 4.46
C ASN A 8 1.96 -7.92 4.30
N PRO A 9 1.81 -8.85 5.27
CA PRO A 9 2.27 -10.21 5.12
C PRO A 9 1.58 -10.86 3.92
N PHE A 10 2.26 -11.77 3.28
CA PHE A 10 1.66 -12.67 2.31
C PHE A 10 2.11 -14.09 2.63
N THR A 11 1.17 -15.00 2.60
CA THR A 11 1.42 -16.39 2.89
C THR A 11 1.67 -17.11 1.57
N TYR A 12 2.88 -17.57 1.33
CA TYR A 12 3.06 -18.62 0.35
C TYR A 12 2.34 -19.86 0.88
N LYS A 13 1.18 -20.17 0.33
CA LYS A 13 0.57 -21.48 0.51
C LYS A 13 1.41 -22.51 -0.25
N VAL A 14 2.57 -22.81 0.28
CA VAL A 14 3.42 -23.81 -0.30
C VAL A 14 3.17 -25.11 0.45
N HIS A 15 2.48 -26.00 -0.19
CA HIS A 15 2.15 -27.32 0.32
C HIS A 15 3.33 -28.32 0.28
N GLU A 16 4.51 -27.88 -0.14
CA GLU A 16 5.66 -28.76 -0.30
C GLU A 16 6.72 -28.53 0.77
N GLU A 17 7.14 -29.59 1.46
CA GLU A 17 8.20 -29.56 2.48
C GLU A 17 9.50 -28.93 1.97
N ASN A 18 9.82 -29.10 0.70
CA ASN A 18 11.02 -28.57 0.04
C ASN A 18 11.07 -27.03 0.04
N LEU A 19 9.93 -26.35 0.08
CA LEU A 19 9.88 -24.90 0.07
C LEU A 19 9.91 -24.29 1.49
N ARG A 20 9.73 -25.09 2.54
CA ARG A 20 10.00 -24.64 3.93
C ARG A 20 11.46 -24.23 4.11
N VAL A 21 12.38 -24.89 3.44
CA VAL A 21 13.80 -24.55 3.45
C VAL A 21 14.01 -23.18 2.79
N VAL A 22 13.39 -22.95 1.64
CA VAL A 22 13.46 -21.65 0.95
C VAL A 22 12.84 -20.54 1.81
N GLN A 23 11.69 -20.76 2.42
CA GLN A 23 11.07 -19.78 3.33
C GLN A 23 11.94 -19.47 4.56
N ARG A 24 12.67 -20.45 5.06
CA ARG A 24 13.55 -20.31 6.23
C ARG A 24 14.82 -19.52 5.90
N TYR A 25 15.34 -19.67 4.67
CA TYR A 25 16.61 -19.07 4.23
C TYR A 25 16.43 -17.89 3.27
N PHE A 26 15.25 -17.72 2.68
CA PHE A 26 14.97 -16.66 1.72
C PHE A 26 14.91 -15.26 2.33
N GLY A 27 15.16 -15.14 3.61
CA GLY A 27 15.30 -13.89 4.33
C GLY A 27 14.04 -13.01 4.33
N LEU A 28 13.96 -12.17 5.32
CA LEU A 28 13.00 -11.07 5.36
C LEU A 28 13.68 -9.86 4.72
N PHE A 29 13.37 -9.60 3.46
CA PHE A 29 13.87 -8.40 2.78
C PHE A 29 12.95 -7.22 3.06
N PRO A 30 13.50 -6.05 3.38
CA PRO A 30 12.71 -4.85 3.50
C PRO A 30 12.05 -4.53 2.14
N PRO A 31 10.86 -3.91 2.14
CA PRO A 31 10.15 -3.56 0.90
C PRO A 31 10.83 -2.35 0.21
N LEU A 32 11.96 -2.58 -0.47
CA LEU A 32 12.81 -1.54 -1.02
C LEU A 32 12.08 -0.58 -1.96
N SER A 33 11.23 -1.11 -2.86
CA SER A 33 10.44 -0.28 -3.76
C SER A 33 9.49 0.65 -3.00
N MET A 34 8.83 0.15 -1.98
CA MET A 34 7.94 0.94 -1.13
C MET A 34 8.72 1.94 -0.27
N SER A 35 9.88 1.56 0.26
CA SER A 35 10.79 2.45 0.99
C SER A 35 11.27 3.60 0.12
N TRP A 36 11.53 3.32 -1.16
CA TRP A 36 11.90 4.34 -2.13
C TRP A 36 10.78 5.36 -2.35
N VAL A 37 9.55 4.88 -2.61
CA VAL A 37 8.39 5.75 -2.78
C VAL A 37 8.08 6.56 -1.51
N ALA A 38 8.18 5.93 -0.34
CA ALA A 38 8.03 6.60 0.95
C ALA A 38 9.05 7.74 1.15
N SER A 39 10.31 7.49 0.75
CA SER A 39 11.37 8.50 0.80
C SER A 39 11.08 9.69 -0.11
N ILE A 40 10.58 9.44 -1.32
CA ILE A 40 10.20 10.48 -2.28
C ILE A 40 9.04 11.32 -1.74
N ALA A 41 7.99 10.68 -1.21
CA ALA A 41 6.86 11.37 -0.60
C ALA A 41 7.32 12.26 0.59
N ARG A 42 8.23 11.74 1.43
CA ARG A 42 8.83 12.52 2.52
C ARG A 42 9.63 13.71 2.02
N LYS A 43 10.44 13.51 0.96
CA LYS A 43 11.21 14.61 0.34
C LYS A 43 10.30 15.68 -0.28
N ALA A 44 9.10 15.31 -0.72
CA ALA A 44 8.08 16.24 -1.19
C ALA A 44 7.35 17.00 -0.07
N GLY A 45 7.73 16.82 1.20
CA GLY A 45 7.20 17.58 2.34
C GLY A 45 6.06 16.89 3.09
N HIS A 46 5.75 15.64 2.77
CA HIS A 46 4.68 14.90 3.46
C HIS A 46 5.19 14.22 4.73
N GLU A 47 4.31 14.07 5.72
CA GLU A 47 4.56 13.23 6.88
C GLU A 47 4.33 11.77 6.49
N VAL A 48 5.35 10.93 6.63
CA VAL A 48 5.33 9.57 6.06
C VAL A 48 5.75 8.54 7.09
N ILE A 49 4.96 7.47 7.22
CA ILE A 49 5.35 6.23 7.90
C ILE A 49 5.36 5.06 6.92
N LEU A 50 6.23 4.10 7.19
CA LEU A 50 6.27 2.81 6.51
C LEU A 50 6.12 1.71 7.56
N ILE A 51 5.07 0.91 7.44
CA ILE A 51 4.77 -0.22 8.32
C ILE A 51 5.08 -1.51 7.55
N ASP A 52 6.19 -2.14 7.89
CA ASP A 52 6.52 -3.48 7.38
C ASP A 52 5.88 -4.54 8.30
N ALA A 53 4.59 -4.80 8.08
CA ALA A 53 3.85 -5.75 8.88
C ALA A 53 4.33 -7.20 8.66
N ARG A 54 4.98 -7.48 7.53
CA ARG A 54 5.56 -8.80 7.25
C ARG A 54 6.77 -9.08 8.13
N THR A 55 7.77 -8.21 8.11
CA THR A 55 9.01 -8.40 8.87
C THR A 55 8.77 -8.31 10.37
N LEU A 56 7.92 -7.39 10.80
CA LEU A 56 7.56 -7.19 12.19
C LEU A 56 6.49 -8.18 12.69
N ARG A 57 5.97 -9.03 11.80
CA ARG A 57 4.91 -10.02 12.09
C ARG A 57 3.67 -9.40 12.73
N LEU A 58 3.31 -8.21 12.30
CA LEU A 58 2.16 -7.50 12.83
C LEU A 58 0.86 -8.10 12.29
N THR A 59 -0.12 -8.13 13.16
CA THR A 59 -1.51 -8.48 12.84
C THR A 59 -2.25 -7.28 12.26
N MET A 60 -3.39 -7.53 11.60
CA MET A 60 -4.26 -6.46 11.10
C MET A 60 -4.70 -5.48 12.21
N PRO A 61 -5.13 -5.92 13.42
CA PRO A 61 -5.46 -5.02 14.52
C PRO A 61 -4.30 -4.11 14.97
N GLU A 62 -3.08 -4.65 15.04
CA GLU A 62 -1.90 -3.86 15.43
C GLU A 62 -1.56 -2.79 14.40
N VAL A 63 -1.67 -3.12 13.10
CA VAL A 63 -1.49 -2.14 12.04
C VAL A 63 -2.62 -1.11 12.05
N ALA A 64 -3.88 -1.51 12.27
CA ALA A 64 -5.00 -0.59 12.39
C ALA A 64 -4.80 0.39 13.56
N GLU A 65 -4.31 -0.09 14.70
CA GLU A 65 -4.00 0.77 15.85
C GLU A 65 -2.90 1.78 15.54
N ALA A 66 -1.83 1.36 14.86
CA ALA A 66 -0.78 2.27 14.41
C ALA A 66 -1.32 3.34 13.45
N LEU A 67 -2.19 2.94 12.51
CA LEU A 67 -2.83 3.85 11.57
C LEU A 67 -3.82 4.80 12.25
N ARG A 68 -4.58 4.35 13.25
CA ARG A 68 -5.47 5.23 14.03
C ARG A 68 -4.69 6.35 14.74
N LYS A 69 -3.53 6.01 15.30
CA LYS A 69 -2.63 7.00 15.94
C LYS A 69 -2.03 7.96 14.91
N PHE A 70 -1.63 7.42 13.78
CA PHE A 70 -1.02 8.23 12.72
C PHE A 70 -2.04 9.07 11.96
N ARG A 71 -3.31 8.63 11.82
CA ARG A 71 -4.41 9.30 11.10
C ARG A 71 -4.02 9.65 9.65
N PRO A 72 -3.76 8.69 8.79
CA PRO A 72 -3.31 8.95 7.42
C PRO A 72 -4.41 9.57 6.56
N ASP A 73 -4.03 10.45 5.64
CA ASP A 73 -4.86 10.91 4.52
C ASP A 73 -4.84 9.90 3.38
N VAL A 74 -3.72 9.20 3.21
CA VAL A 74 -3.51 8.18 2.17
C VAL A 74 -2.83 6.95 2.76
N ILE A 75 -3.34 5.77 2.43
CA ILE A 75 -2.67 4.49 2.64
C ILE A 75 -2.11 4.04 1.29
N GLY A 76 -0.81 3.77 1.24
CA GLY A 76 -0.14 3.17 0.10
C GLY A 76 0.12 1.68 0.32
N ALA A 77 -0.19 0.83 -0.66
CA ALA A 77 0.11 -0.60 -0.61
C ALA A 77 0.71 -1.09 -1.93
N MET A 78 1.42 -2.22 -1.87
CA MET A 78 1.99 -2.87 -3.04
C MET A 78 1.25 -4.17 -3.33
N MET A 79 0.89 -4.39 -4.59
CA MET A 79 0.19 -5.58 -5.06
C MET A 79 0.99 -6.30 -6.15
N SER A 80 1.38 -7.53 -5.90
CA SER A 80 1.70 -8.49 -6.95
C SER A 80 0.49 -9.40 -7.18
N THR A 81 0.43 -10.08 -8.32
CA THR A 81 -0.73 -10.89 -8.69
C THR A 81 -1.07 -11.96 -7.64
N TYR A 82 -0.07 -12.62 -7.09
CA TYR A 82 -0.30 -13.65 -6.07
C TYR A 82 -0.66 -13.10 -4.68
N MET A 83 -0.29 -11.84 -4.38
CA MET A 83 -0.64 -11.16 -3.12
C MET A 83 -2.00 -10.46 -3.19
N PHE A 84 -2.57 -10.34 -4.39
CA PHE A 84 -3.73 -9.50 -4.65
C PHE A 84 -4.92 -9.77 -3.70
N PRO A 85 -5.41 -11.01 -3.54
CA PRO A 85 -6.57 -11.27 -2.66
C PRO A 85 -6.27 -10.95 -1.19
N GLU A 86 -5.06 -11.26 -0.73
CA GLU A 86 -4.64 -11.02 0.65
C GLU A 86 -4.49 -9.52 0.93
N THR A 87 -3.87 -8.79 0.01
CA THR A 87 -3.74 -7.32 0.12
C THR A 87 -5.10 -6.63 0.11
N LEU A 88 -6.05 -7.07 -0.73
CA LEU A 88 -7.44 -6.57 -0.68
C LEU A 88 -8.08 -6.80 0.68
N GLY A 89 -7.92 -8.00 1.25
CA GLY A 89 -8.42 -8.31 2.60
C GLY A 89 -7.85 -7.38 3.66
N TRP A 90 -6.56 -7.08 3.60
CA TRP A 90 -5.90 -6.11 4.49
C TRP A 90 -6.47 -4.70 4.30
N LEU A 91 -6.57 -4.22 3.07
CA LEU A 91 -7.08 -2.88 2.77
C LEU A 91 -8.52 -2.72 3.22
N ARG A 92 -9.37 -3.72 2.98
CA ARG A 92 -10.77 -3.74 3.45
C ARG A 92 -10.85 -3.61 4.96
N TYR A 93 -10.08 -4.42 5.68
CA TYR A 93 -10.04 -4.38 7.13
C TYR A 93 -9.56 -3.03 7.66
N LEU A 94 -8.39 -2.57 7.20
CA LEU A 94 -7.77 -1.33 7.67
C LEU A 94 -8.65 -0.11 7.37
N ARG A 95 -9.22 -0.03 6.17
CA ARG A 95 -10.13 1.06 5.78
C ARG A 95 -11.40 1.05 6.63
N GLY A 96 -11.95 -0.13 6.91
CA GLY A 96 -13.12 -0.29 7.80
C GLY A 96 -12.85 0.20 9.21
N GLU A 97 -11.72 -0.19 9.81
CA GLU A 97 -11.31 0.23 11.16
C GLU A 97 -11.07 1.75 11.27
N LEU A 98 -10.44 2.33 10.25
CA LEU A 98 -10.22 3.78 10.21
C LEU A 98 -11.54 4.53 10.04
N HIS A 99 -12.41 4.07 9.16
CA HIS A 99 -13.73 4.68 8.95
C HIS A 99 -14.58 4.63 10.22
N ALA A 100 -14.60 3.49 10.92
CA ALA A 100 -15.28 3.34 12.21
C ALA A 100 -14.73 4.31 13.28
N SER A 101 -13.47 4.71 13.15
CA SER A 101 -12.81 5.69 14.02
C SER A 101 -12.94 7.15 13.53
N GLY A 102 -13.77 7.41 12.52
CA GLY A 102 -13.96 8.74 11.94
C GLY A 102 -12.78 9.26 11.12
N ILE A 103 -11.88 8.36 10.66
CA ILE A 103 -10.73 8.69 9.83
C ILE A 103 -11.06 8.35 8.39
N LYS A 104 -11.20 9.37 7.55
CA LYS A 104 -11.36 9.19 6.10
C LYS A 104 -9.98 9.18 5.45
N CYS A 105 -9.62 8.08 4.82
CA CYS A 105 -8.37 7.95 4.06
C CYS A 105 -8.65 7.41 2.67
N ARG A 106 -7.78 7.75 1.73
CA ARG A 106 -7.77 7.20 0.38
C ARG A 106 -6.75 6.07 0.29
N VAL A 107 -6.94 5.15 -0.64
CA VAL A 107 -6.05 4.01 -0.83
C VAL A 107 -5.42 4.08 -2.21
N LEU A 108 -4.09 4.11 -2.23
CA LEU A 108 -3.25 4.07 -3.41
C LEU A 108 -2.55 2.72 -3.47
N VAL A 109 -2.66 2.03 -4.59
CA VAL A 109 -1.96 0.78 -4.81
C VAL A 109 -1.02 0.87 -6.02
N GLY A 110 0.09 0.16 -5.95
CA GLY A 110 1.03 0.00 -7.04
C GLY A 110 1.55 -1.42 -7.13
N GLY A 111 2.38 -1.70 -8.11
CA GLY A 111 3.02 -3.00 -8.27
C GLY A 111 2.59 -3.76 -9.52
N TYR A 112 3.14 -4.95 -9.71
CA TYR A 112 3.01 -5.69 -10.96
C TYR A 112 1.57 -6.03 -11.34
N ASN A 113 0.68 -6.24 -10.38
CA ASN A 113 -0.72 -6.54 -10.69
C ASN A 113 -1.39 -5.39 -11.45
N LEU A 114 -1.09 -4.15 -11.08
CA LEU A 114 -1.64 -2.95 -11.72
C LEU A 114 -1.18 -2.81 -13.18
N ARG A 115 0.04 -3.26 -13.51
CA ARG A 115 0.55 -3.24 -14.89
C ARG A 115 -0.15 -4.24 -15.80
N VAL A 116 -0.57 -5.37 -15.25
CA VAL A 116 -1.19 -6.46 -16.02
C VAL A 116 -2.71 -6.29 -16.08
N TYR A 117 -3.32 -5.95 -14.96
CA TYR A 117 -4.78 -5.85 -14.79
C TYR A 117 -5.20 -4.50 -14.19
N PRO A 118 -4.89 -3.35 -14.84
CA PRO A 118 -5.13 -2.03 -14.24
C PRO A 118 -6.61 -1.78 -13.93
N LYS A 119 -7.49 -2.00 -14.90
CA LYS A 119 -8.93 -1.75 -14.75
C LYS A 119 -9.58 -2.67 -13.71
N GLU A 120 -9.23 -3.94 -13.72
CA GLU A 120 -9.71 -4.92 -12.75
C GLU A 120 -9.26 -4.55 -11.34
N SER A 121 -7.98 -4.21 -11.17
CA SER A 121 -7.43 -3.83 -9.88
C SER A 121 -8.16 -2.64 -9.25
N VAL A 122 -8.41 -1.57 -10.00
CA VAL A 122 -9.06 -0.37 -9.47
C VAL A 122 -10.60 -0.45 -9.46
N SER A 123 -11.19 -1.55 -9.96
CA SER A 123 -12.65 -1.78 -9.84
C SER A 123 -13.07 -2.17 -8.42
N HIS A 124 -12.11 -2.53 -7.58
CA HIS A 124 -12.38 -2.91 -6.19
C HIS A 124 -12.64 -1.69 -5.32
N PRO A 125 -13.71 -1.68 -4.51
CA PRO A 125 -14.11 -0.53 -3.69
C PRO A 125 -13.09 -0.16 -2.61
N GLU A 126 -12.15 -1.04 -2.33
CA GLU A 126 -11.06 -0.79 -1.39
C GLU A 126 -9.96 0.11 -1.96
N ILE A 127 -9.93 0.34 -3.27
CA ILE A 127 -8.85 1.04 -3.98
C ILE A 127 -9.41 2.33 -4.60
N ASP A 128 -8.81 3.46 -4.26
CA ASP A 128 -9.17 4.75 -4.83
C ASP A 128 -8.27 5.11 -6.02
N PHE A 129 -6.98 4.69 -5.98
CA PHE A 129 -5.99 4.99 -7.01
C PHE A 129 -5.10 3.79 -7.30
N GLY A 130 -4.79 3.60 -8.58
CA GLY A 130 -3.83 2.62 -9.06
C GLY A 130 -2.67 3.28 -9.77
N CYS A 131 -1.43 3.01 -9.32
CA CYS A 131 -0.22 3.44 -10.01
C CYS A 131 0.26 2.35 -10.97
N VAL A 132 0.09 2.55 -12.26
CA VAL A 132 0.45 1.59 -13.32
C VAL A 132 1.91 1.73 -13.72
N GLU A 133 2.39 2.98 -13.77
CA GLU A 133 3.74 3.33 -14.21
C GLU A 133 4.73 3.49 -13.05
N GLN A 134 5.71 4.33 -13.23
CA GLN A 134 6.80 4.54 -12.27
C GLN A 134 6.32 5.39 -11.07
N ALA A 135 6.06 4.75 -9.95
CA ALA A 135 5.52 5.36 -8.74
C ALA A 135 6.31 6.61 -8.27
N TYR A 136 7.59 6.71 -8.58
CA TYR A 136 8.40 7.87 -8.20
C TYR A 136 8.07 9.16 -8.98
N TYR A 137 7.35 9.07 -10.11
CA TYR A 137 6.77 10.22 -10.80
C TYR A 137 5.29 10.38 -10.46
N THR A 138 4.54 9.29 -10.53
CA THR A 138 3.10 9.27 -10.31
C THR A 138 2.72 9.71 -8.90
N VAL A 139 3.40 9.15 -7.87
CA VAL A 139 2.98 9.39 -6.47
C VAL A 139 3.15 10.86 -6.06
N PRO A 140 4.29 11.53 -6.30
CA PRO A 140 4.39 12.96 -5.98
C PRO A 140 3.38 13.81 -6.73
N ALA A 141 3.13 13.53 -8.02
CA ALA A 141 2.16 14.28 -8.81
C ALA A 141 0.73 14.09 -8.27
N LEU A 142 0.35 12.85 -7.95
CA LEU A 142 -0.94 12.55 -7.35
C LEU A 142 -1.11 13.25 -6.00
N LEU A 143 -0.12 13.15 -5.11
CA LEU A 143 -0.21 13.76 -3.78
C LEU A 143 -0.32 15.28 -3.87
N ALA A 144 0.41 15.93 -4.78
CA ALA A 144 0.31 17.37 -5.02
C ALA A 144 -1.08 17.77 -5.56
N ALA A 145 -1.66 16.99 -6.48
CA ALA A 145 -3.01 17.22 -6.98
C ALA A 145 -4.06 17.08 -5.86
N LEU A 146 -3.91 16.05 -5.02
CA LEU A 146 -4.80 15.83 -3.87
C LEU A 146 -4.71 16.95 -2.83
N GLU A 147 -3.52 17.50 -2.58
CA GLU A 147 -3.35 18.66 -1.68
C GLU A 147 -4.01 19.93 -2.21
N ARG A 148 -4.02 20.11 -3.52
CA ARG A 148 -4.74 21.20 -4.17
C ARG A 148 -6.25 21.00 -4.24
N GLY A 149 -6.74 19.81 -3.81
CA GLY A 149 -8.16 19.46 -3.88
C GLY A 149 -8.66 19.20 -5.30
N GLU A 150 -7.78 18.86 -6.23
CA GLU A 150 -8.14 18.56 -7.59
C GLU A 150 -9.00 17.29 -7.68
N THR A 151 -10.06 17.35 -8.44
CA THR A 151 -10.96 16.23 -8.75
C THR A 151 -10.68 15.63 -10.13
N ASP A 152 -10.16 16.43 -11.05
CA ASP A 152 -9.67 15.98 -12.34
C ASP A 152 -8.18 15.63 -12.21
N LEU A 153 -7.89 14.35 -12.31
CA LEU A 153 -6.53 13.79 -12.20
C LEU A 153 -5.96 13.38 -13.56
N SER A 154 -6.58 13.77 -14.66
CA SER A 154 -6.14 13.43 -16.03
C SER A 154 -4.72 13.94 -16.35
N GLY A 155 -4.26 14.97 -15.65
CA GLY A 155 -2.90 15.48 -15.74
C GLY A 155 -1.86 14.72 -14.91
N VAL A 156 -2.26 13.77 -14.09
CA VAL A 156 -1.35 12.96 -13.28
C VAL A 156 -0.84 11.78 -14.11
N PRO A 157 0.47 11.62 -14.32
CA PRO A 157 1.01 10.52 -15.12
C PRO A 157 0.82 9.19 -14.40
N GLY A 158 0.50 8.13 -15.15
CA GLY A 158 0.50 6.73 -14.69
C GLY A 158 -0.71 6.29 -13.97
#